data_94e8150bc5a0c74a685453f93fb90c55
#
_entry.id   94e8150bc5a0c74a685453f93fb90c55
#
_cell.length_a   1.000
_cell.length_b   1.000
_cell.length_c   1.000
_cell.angle_alpha   90.00
_cell.angle_beta   90.00
_cell.angle_gamma   90.00
#
_symmetry.space_group_name_H-M   'P 1'
#
loop_
_entity.id
_entity.type
_entity.pdbx_description
1 polymer ?
#
loop_
_entity_poly.entity_id
_entity_poly.type
_entity_poly.pdbx_seq_one_letter_code
_entity_poly.pdbx_strand_id
1 'polypeptide(L)'
;MIKVAFCDDDLSVLKELSVLMDRYRVERNQDITYAAFHSPLELLSEVERGTRLDIIFLDVLMPGQDGISAAREIRKYDTSVKIIYLTSSSEYAVDSYEVGPIFIS
;
A
#
# COMPACT_ATOMS: atom_id res chain seq x y z
N MET A 1 -4.80 5.00 16.73
CA MET A 1 -5.44 4.45 15.53
C MET A 1 -4.41 4.27 14.42
N ILE A 2 -4.37 3.09 13.82
CA ILE A 2 -3.48 2.79 12.70
C ILE A 2 -4.28 2.90 11.41
N LYS A 3 -3.81 3.72 10.49
CA LYS A 3 -4.47 3.92 9.20
C LYS A 3 -3.70 3.20 8.09
N VAL A 4 -4.39 2.29 7.41
CA VAL A 4 -3.81 1.41 6.38
C VAL A 4 -4.49 1.66 5.05
N ALA A 5 -3.72 1.61 3.97
CA ALA A 5 -4.26 1.63 2.61
C ALA A 5 -3.79 0.41 1.85
N PHE A 6 -4.66 -0.10 0.98
CA PHE A 6 -4.31 -1.17 0.03
C PHE A 6 -4.47 -0.61 -1.37
N CYS A 7 -3.53 -0.89 -2.24
CA CYS A 7 -3.64 -0.49 -3.64
C CYS A 7 -3.28 -1.65 -4.54
N ASP A 8 -4.25 -2.12 -5.31
CA ASP A 8 -4.10 -3.24 -6.24
C ASP A 8 -5.21 -3.12 -7.27
N ASP A 9 -4.91 -3.39 -8.54
CA ASP A 9 -5.92 -3.35 -9.60
C ASP A 9 -6.83 -4.58 -9.61
N ASP A 10 -6.45 -5.63 -8.87
CA ASP A 10 -7.25 -6.84 -8.74
C ASP A 10 -8.18 -6.73 -7.53
N LEU A 11 -9.49 -6.62 -7.79
CA LEU A 11 -10.49 -6.48 -6.74
C LEU A 11 -10.53 -7.68 -5.79
N SER A 12 -10.19 -8.88 -6.27
CA SER A 12 -10.17 -10.05 -5.41
C SER A 12 -9.04 -9.98 -4.39
N VAL A 13 -7.90 -9.41 -4.76
CA VAL A 13 -6.78 -9.18 -3.84
C VAL A 13 -7.18 -8.16 -2.77
N LEU A 14 -7.81 -7.07 -3.17
CA LEU A 14 -8.28 -6.05 -2.23
C LEU A 14 -9.27 -6.65 -1.22
N LYS A 15 -10.16 -7.52 -1.70
CA LYS A 15 -11.12 -8.20 -0.85
C LYS A 15 -10.43 -9.12 0.16
N GLU A 16 -9.46 -9.90 -0.29
CA GLU A 16 -8.68 -10.78 0.59
C GLU A 16 -7.94 -10.00 1.66
N LEU A 17 -7.31 -8.90 1.27
CA LEU A 17 -6.58 -8.04 2.22
C LEU A 17 -7.53 -7.44 3.24
N SER A 18 -8.71 -7.03 2.82
CA SER A 18 -9.73 -6.48 3.71
C SER A 18 -10.20 -7.51 4.73
N VAL A 19 -10.44 -8.74 4.30
CA VAL A 19 -10.84 -9.84 5.18
C VAL A 19 -9.73 -10.14 6.20
N LEU A 20 -8.49 -10.21 5.75
CA LEU A 20 -7.35 -10.47 6.63
C LEU A 20 -7.18 -9.35 7.65
N MET A 21 -7.36 -8.10 7.22
CA MET A 21 -7.24 -6.96 8.13
C MET A 21 -8.36 -6.95 9.17
N ASP A 22 -9.59 -7.26 8.77
CA ASP A 22 -10.71 -7.36 9.68
C ASP A 22 -10.46 -8.44 10.76
N ARG A 23 -9.95 -9.60 10.33
CA ARG A 23 -9.59 -10.67 11.26
C ARG A 23 -8.49 -10.25 12.22
N TYR A 24 -7.45 -9.62 11.69
CA TYR A 24 -6.31 -9.19 12.48
C TYR A 24 -6.73 -8.21 13.57
N ARG A 25 -7.51 -7.20 13.23
CA ARG A 25 -7.91 -6.18 14.21
C ARG A 25 -8.81 -6.75 15.29
N VAL A 26 -9.64 -7.74 14.98
CA VAL A 26 -10.48 -8.40 15.97
C VAL A 26 -9.65 -9.30 16.89
N GLU A 27 -8.80 -10.14 16.30
CA GLU A 27 -7.97 -11.09 17.07
C GLU A 27 -6.96 -10.40 17.95
N ARG A 28 -6.42 -9.25 17.50
CA ARG A 28 -5.40 -8.50 18.23
C ARG A 28 -5.96 -7.33 19.00
N ASN A 29 -7.26 -7.10 18.92
CA ASN A 29 -7.92 -5.97 19.56
C ASN A 29 -7.21 -4.65 19.23
N GLN A 30 -6.91 -4.43 17.97
CA GLN A 30 -6.20 -3.24 17.47
C GLN A 30 -7.18 -2.25 16.86
N ASP A 31 -6.94 -0.98 17.09
CA ASP A 31 -7.71 0.10 16.49
C ASP A 31 -7.09 0.42 15.11
N ILE A 32 -7.60 -0.25 14.09
CA ILE A 32 -7.12 -0.13 12.71
C ILE A 32 -8.27 0.26 11.80
N THR A 33 -8.03 1.27 10.97
CA THR A 33 -8.92 1.60 9.85
C THR A 33 -8.17 1.36 8.56
N TYR A 34 -8.90 1.00 7.50
CA TYR A 34 -8.28 0.79 6.19
C TYR A 34 -9.14 1.31 5.06
N ALA A 35 -8.49 1.62 3.94
CA ALA A 35 -9.15 1.99 2.70
C ALA A 35 -8.51 1.22 1.56
N ALA A 36 -9.30 0.84 0.56
CA ALA A 36 -8.84 0.10 -0.60
C ALA A 36 -8.94 0.96 -1.85
N PHE A 37 -7.89 0.95 -2.65
CA PHE A 37 -7.82 1.70 -3.90
C PHE A 37 -7.46 0.74 -5.02
N HIS A 38 -8.20 0.80 -6.13
CA HIS A 38 -7.91 -0.04 -7.29
C HIS A 38 -6.99 0.67 -8.31
N SER A 39 -6.57 1.89 -8.00
CA SER A 39 -5.73 2.69 -8.88
C SER A 39 -4.71 3.48 -8.05
N PRO A 40 -3.43 3.52 -8.49
CA PRO A 40 -2.44 4.35 -7.81
C PRO A 40 -2.76 5.83 -7.85
N LEU A 41 -3.48 6.31 -8.85
CA LEU A 41 -3.90 7.70 -8.94
C LEU A 41 -4.87 8.08 -7.82
N GLU A 42 -5.77 7.19 -7.47
CA GLU A 42 -6.71 7.42 -6.36
C GLU A 42 -5.98 7.49 -5.03
N LEU A 43 -5.04 6.58 -4.81
CA LEU A 43 -4.22 6.58 -3.61
C LEU A 43 -3.39 7.85 -3.52
N LEU A 44 -2.75 8.24 -4.62
CA LEU A 44 -1.92 9.44 -4.66
C LEU A 44 -2.74 10.69 -4.37
N SER A 45 -3.96 10.77 -4.89
CA SER A 45 -4.87 11.88 -4.61
C SER A 45 -5.17 12.02 -3.11
N GLU A 46 -5.35 10.90 -2.42
CA GLU A 46 -5.57 10.92 -0.98
C GLU A 46 -4.34 11.45 -0.23
N VAL A 47 -3.15 11.02 -0.63
CA VAL A 47 -1.91 11.47 -0.01
C VAL A 47 -1.70 12.96 -0.26
N GLU A 48 -1.95 13.42 -1.49
CA GLU A 48 -1.83 14.84 -1.86
C GLU A 48 -2.77 15.73 -1.06
N ARG A 49 -3.95 15.23 -0.70
CA ARG A 49 -4.89 15.98 0.12
C ARG A 49 -4.50 16.07 1.59
N GLY A 50 -3.39 15.45 1.95
CA GLY A 50 -2.90 15.49 3.32
C GLY A 50 -3.42 14.36 4.22
N THR A 51 -4.09 13.36 3.65
CA THR A 51 -4.49 12.18 4.41
C THR A 51 -3.26 11.48 4.94
N ARG A 52 -3.20 11.29 6.25
CA ARG A 52 -2.07 10.60 6.89
C ARG A 52 -2.33 9.12 6.95
N LEU A 53 -1.40 8.35 6.39
CA LEU A 53 -1.45 6.90 6.40
C LEU A 53 -0.23 6.38 7.15
N ASP A 54 -0.40 5.28 7.88
CA ASP A 54 0.69 4.65 8.59
C ASP A 54 1.37 3.57 7.74
N ILE A 55 0.55 2.80 7.02
CA ILE A 55 1.04 1.69 6.20
C ILE A 55 0.29 1.68 4.87
N ILE A 56 1.02 1.47 3.79
CA ILE A 56 0.45 1.27 2.45
C ILE A 56 0.93 -0.09 1.93
N PHE A 57 -0.02 -0.96 1.58
CA PHE A 57 0.25 -2.19 0.84
C PHE A 57 0.02 -1.88 -0.63
N LEU A 58 1.05 -2.01 -1.45
CA LEU A 58 1.05 -1.51 -2.81
C LEU A 58 1.49 -2.59 -3.78
N ASP A 59 0.64 -2.92 -4.75
CA ASP A 59 0.99 -3.85 -5.82
C ASP A 59 2.03 -3.19 -6.73
N VAL A 60 3.06 -3.95 -7.09
CA VAL A 60 4.13 -3.47 -7.97
C VAL A 60 3.67 -3.46 -9.42
N LEU A 61 2.91 -4.50 -9.83
CA LEU A 61 2.51 -4.69 -11.22
C LEU A 61 1.07 -4.25 -11.45
N MET A 62 0.89 -3.01 -11.91
CA MET A 62 -0.43 -2.47 -12.24
C MET A 62 -0.41 -1.87 -13.65
N PRO A 63 -1.49 -2.04 -14.42
CA PRO A 63 -1.57 -1.44 -15.76
C PRO A 63 -1.42 0.08 -15.72
N GLY A 64 -0.59 0.61 -16.59
CA GLY A 64 -0.42 2.05 -16.77
C GLY A 64 0.50 2.73 -15.76
N GLN A 65 0.80 2.12 -14.63
CA GLN A 65 1.74 2.66 -13.66
C GLN A 65 2.20 1.56 -12.72
N ASP A 66 3.51 1.41 -12.54
CA ASP A 66 4.02 0.43 -11.59
C ASP A 66 4.01 0.98 -10.15
N GLY A 67 4.01 0.07 -9.19
CA GLY A 67 3.95 0.44 -7.78
C GLY A 67 5.19 1.17 -7.29
N ILE A 68 6.36 0.92 -7.89
CA ILE A 68 7.60 1.60 -7.51
C ILE A 68 7.51 3.09 -7.84
N SER A 69 7.02 3.42 -9.04
CA SER A 69 6.83 4.80 -9.45
C SER A 69 5.79 5.51 -8.58
N ALA A 70 4.69 4.81 -8.26
CA ALA A 70 3.67 5.35 -7.37
C ALA A 70 4.24 5.64 -5.98
N ALA A 71 5.07 4.75 -5.45
CA ALA A 71 5.71 4.93 -4.15
C ALA A 71 6.63 6.16 -4.15
N ARG A 72 7.37 6.38 -5.22
CA ARG A 72 8.22 7.58 -5.35
C ARG A 72 7.40 8.86 -5.30
N GLU A 73 6.26 8.87 -5.98
CA GLU A 73 5.35 10.02 -5.94
C GLU A 73 4.81 10.25 -4.53
N ILE A 74 4.42 9.17 -3.84
CA ILE A 74 3.93 9.24 -2.46
C ILE A 74 5.00 9.86 -1.55
N ARG A 75 6.26 9.46 -1.73
CA ARG A 75 7.38 9.96 -0.91
C ARG A 75 7.61 11.46 -1.04
N LYS A 76 7.14 12.09 -2.11
CA LYS A 76 7.20 13.54 -2.25
C LYS A 76 6.30 14.26 -1.24
N TYR A 77 5.26 13.59 -0.77
CA TYR A 77 4.27 14.15 0.15
C TYR A 77 4.40 13.59 1.57
N ASP A 78 4.86 12.36 1.70
CA ASP A 78 4.96 11.68 2.99
C ASP A 78 6.19 10.78 3.01
N THR A 79 7.19 11.18 3.77
CA THR A 79 8.45 10.44 3.89
C THR A 79 8.43 9.40 5.01
N SER A 80 7.41 9.40 5.85
CA SER A 80 7.36 8.54 7.03
C SER A 80 6.47 7.32 6.90
N VAL A 81 5.52 7.31 5.94
CA VAL A 81 4.61 6.18 5.77
C VAL A 81 5.37 4.91 5.40
N LYS A 82 4.98 3.78 5.98
CA LYS A 82 5.55 2.47 5.62
C LYS A 82 4.92 1.99 4.33
N ILE A 83 5.73 1.62 3.36
CA ILE A 83 5.24 1.08 2.09
C ILE A 83 5.68 -0.37 1.99
N ILE A 84 4.71 -1.27 1.84
CA ILE A 84 4.94 -2.70 1.73
C ILE A 84 4.50 -3.11 0.33
N TYR A 85 5.44 -3.64 -0.46
CA TYR A 85 5.14 -4.07 -1.81
C TYR A 85 4.58 -5.49 -1.83
N LEU A 86 3.49 -5.66 -2.56
CA LEU A 86 2.88 -6.95 -2.81
C LEU A 86 3.39 -7.44 -4.15
N THR A 87 4.31 -8.40 -4.15
CA THR A 87 4.87 -8.93 -5.38
C THR A 87 5.41 -10.33 -5.17
N SER A 88 5.34 -11.14 -6.23
CA SER A 88 6.00 -12.44 -6.29
C SER A 88 7.34 -12.37 -7.02
N SER A 89 7.75 -11.19 -7.50
CA SER A 89 8.97 -11.04 -8.29
C SER A 89 10.09 -10.43 -7.46
N SER A 90 11.19 -11.17 -7.34
CA SER A 90 12.40 -10.68 -6.67
C SER A 90 13.12 -9.58 -7.48
N GLU A 91 12.77 -9.40 -8.75
CA GLU A 91 13.36 -8.35 -9.58
C GLU A 91 13.11 -6.96 -9.05
N TYR A 92 12.03 -6.76 -8.33
CA TYR A 92 11.66 -5.47 -7.77
C TYR A 92 12.27 -5.19 -6.40
N ALA A 93 12.93 -6.16 -5.79
CA ALA A 93 13.50 -5.99 -4.45
C ALA A 93 14.54 -4.87 -4.38
N VAL A 94 15.41 -4.80 -5.39
CA VAL A 94 16.48 -3.80 -5.45
C VAL A 94 15.90 -2.40 -5.60
N ASP A 95 14.97 -2.22 -6.52
CA ASP A 95 14.32 -0.92 -6.74
C ASP A 95 13.53 -0.47 -5.52
N SER A 96 12.92 -1.41 -4.81
CA SER A 96 12.12 -1.07 -3.65
C SER A 96 12.93 -0.52 -2.49
N TYR A 97 14.22 -0.84 -2.38
CA TYR A 97 15.09 -0.28 -1.35
C TYR A 97 15.23 1.24 -1.47
N GLU A 98 15.11 1.80 -2.67
CA GLU A 98 15.22 3.24 -2.88
C GLU A 98 14.12 4.03 -2.19
N VAL A 99 12.96 3.42 -1.96
CA VAL A 99 11.81 4.05 -1.30
C VAL A 99 11.58 3.50 0.11
N GLY A 100 12.49 2.66 0.59
CA GLY A 100 12.49 2.17 1.96
C GLY A 100 11.36 1.22 2.32
N PRO A 101 10.99 0.26 1.48
CA PRO A 101 9.89 -0.65 1.76
C PRO A 101 10.31 -1.87 2.56
N ILE A 102 9.30 -2.58 3.09
CA ILE A 102 9.41 -3.96 3.53
C ILE A 102 8.84 -4.81 2.39
N PHE A 103 9.56 -5.86 2.02
CA PHE A 103 9.22 -6.68 0.86
C PHE A 103 8.39 -7.89 1.26
N ILE A 104 7.23 -8.10 0.62
CA ILE A 104 6.40 -9.28 0.80
C ILE A 104 6.13 -9.89 -0.57
N SER A 105 6.44 -11.15 -0.71
CA SER A 105 6.19 -11.87 -1.96
C SER A 105 5.08 -12.91 -1.79
#